data_06778d063cba370bf6716be0ff5bbc9f
#
_entry.id   06778d063cba370bf6716be0ff5bbc9f
#
_cell.length_a   1.000
_cell.length_b   1.000
_cell.length_c   1.000
_cell.angle_alpha   90.00
_cell.angle_beta   90.00
_cell.angle_gamma   90.00
#
_symmetry.space_group_name_H-M   'P 1'
#
loop_
_entity.id
_entity.type
_entity.pdbx_description
1 polymer ?
#
loop_
_entity_poly.entity_id
_entity_poly.type
_entity_poly.pdbx_seq_one_letter_code
_entity_poly.pdbx_strand_id
1 'polypeptide(L)'
;MQPNMRRPASMILRRTVATTWAFAVVLLAASPATAQRLHKYTVAIDPELTNLSVRACFAGAPPAALSAESLDAPLALTEFRVEGSRKSIEPSGTISLKTVPEDGCVLYRVDISRPIRQHDRTGDKIHHLGKDLLTSVGIWFWRPEKLEADEDLEVTFVLPDGIAVSAPWKPVAAGGDRAVFRTGRAPYEWPSSVAFGHFKEREIRVGGARLRLAVLDGTPAADAEQMQAWMLDSAQMVANLYGRFPQSQAQILVAPGARGNEPTPWAYVVRGGSPAAHFFINQRRPIREFFEDWTAVHELSHLLLPYINSDDIWLSEGVATYYQNVLRARGGRMKASDAWQRLHAGFVRGMESAQGLTLAQATESMYRDDTYMRVYWEGAAMLLIADVRLRQMTAYKQSLDTALAALNECCAATDRAWSARELFDKLDEVTGTGIFSEIYDQHVASRNFPDLAQTYKALGISMGTGGIEFSADDKEAKLRDAIMDAGAPVVSEEN
;
A
#
# COMPACT_ATOMS: atom_id res chain seq x y z
N MET A 1 76.89 -40.69 35.65
CA MET A 1 77.82 -39.99 36.58
C MET A 1 77.30 -38.56 36.70
N GLN A 2 76.79 -38.25 37.88
CA GLN A 2 76.61 -36.88 38.34
C GLN A 2 77.94 -36.22 38.61
N PRO A 3 78.10 -34.87 38.76
CA PRO A 3 77.42 -34.22 39.88
C PRO A 3 76.89 -32.80 39.59
N ASN A 4 75.89 -32.50 40.36
CA ASN A 4 75.52 -31.23 41.08
C ASN A 4 76.44 -30.03 40.97
N MET A 5 75.88 -28.88 40.75
CA MET A 5 76.21 -27.65 41.52
C MET A 5 75.06 -26.63 41.55
N ARG A 6 74.99 -26.02 42.70
CA ARG A 6 73.92 -25.22 43.35
C ARG A 6 73.71 -23.86 42.74
N ARG A 7 72.45 -23.32 42.93
CA ARG A 7 72.02 -21.97 42.74
C ARG A 7 72.72 -20.91 43.61
N PRO A 8 72.65 -19.60 43.23
CA PRO A 8 72.12 -18.67 44.25
C PRO A 8 70.92 -17.89 43.76
N ALA A 9 70.11 -17.46 44.74
CA ALA A 9 68.88 -16.71 44.66
C ALA A 9 69.15 -15.24 44.30
N SER A 10 68.39 -14.68 43.37
CA SER A 10 68.27 -13.26 43.19
C SER A 10 66.83 -12.83 43.42
N MET A 11 66.74 -11.90 44.37
CA MET A 11 65.56 -11.23 44.89
C MET A 11 64.98 -10.33 43.79
N ILE A 12 63.76 -10.63 43.30
CA ILE A 12 63.03 -9.76 42.35
C ILE A 12 62.09 -8.88 43.14
N LEU A 13 62.40 -7.60 43.13
CA LEU A 13 61.60 -6.50 43.66
C LEU A 13 60.32 -6.38 42.82
N ARG A 14 59.13 -6.72 43.36
CA ARG A 14 57.84 -6.48 42.76
C ARG A 14 57.49 -4.98 42.85
N ARG A 15 57.60 -4.25 41.75
CA ARG A 15 56.96 -2.95 41.56
C ARG A 15 55.47 -3.16 41.24
N THR A 16 54.58 -2.84 42.19
CA THR A 16 53.15 -2.71 41.98
C THR A 16 52.91 -1.40 41.22
N VAL A 17 52.48 -1.55 39.94
CA VAL A 17 51.94 -0.42 39.16
C VAL A 17 50.43 -0.34 39.47
N ALA A 18 50.07 0.68 40.22
CA ALA A 18 48.65 1.01 40.45
C ALA A 18 48.11 1.72 39.18
N THR A 19 47.32 0.98 38.37
CA THR A 19 46.59 1.57 37.25
C THR A 19 45.29 2.18 37.75
N THR A 20 45.27 3.50 37.91
CA THR A 20 44.07 4.27 38.16
C THR A 20 43.21 4.31 36.89
N TRP A 21 42.09 3.58 36.88
CA TRP A 21 41.06 3.73 35.88
C TRP A 21 40.24 5.00 36.18
N ALA A 22 40.44 6.05 35.39
CA ALA A 22 39.54 7.19 35.39
C ALA A 22 38.27 6.80 34.59
N PHE A 23 37.18 6.54 35.28
CA PHE A 23 35.86 6.44 34.69
C PHE A 23 35.44 7.84 34.19
N ALA A 24 35.53 8.09 32.93
CA ALA A 24 34.86 9.22 32.30
C ALA A 24 33.35 8.91 32.25
N VAL A 25 32.60 9.51 33.21
CA VAL A 25 31.13 9.53 33.12
C VAL A 25 30.75 10.45 31.97
N VAL A 26 30.44 9.88 30.80
CA VAL A 26 29.79 10.57 29.71
C VAL A 26 28.34 10.81 30.16
N LEU A 27 28.07 12.00 30.66
CA LEU A 27 26.71 12.51 30.83
C LEU A 27 26.11 12.66 29.42
N LEU A 28 25.41 11.64 28.93
CA LEU A 28 24.49 11.77 27.83
C LEU A 28 23.39 12.75 28.28
N ALA A 29 23.52 14.00 27.86
CA ALA A 29 22.42 14.95 27.97
C ALA A 29 21.26 14.38 27.15
N ALA A 30 20.27 13.81 27.83
CA ALA A 30 19.00 13.49 27.22
C ALA A 30 18.42 14.82 26.71
N SER A 31 18.44 15.00 25.38
CA SER A 31 17.68 16.08 24.77
C SER A 31 16.24 15.97 25.27
N PRO A 32 15.61 17.05 25.76
CA PRO A 32 14.21 16.99 26.13
C PRO A 32 13.44 16.52 24.92
N ALA A 33 12.72 15.41 25.06
CA ALA A 33 11.77 14.99 24.06
C ALA A 33 10.79 16.16 23.89
N THR A 34 10.86 16.87 22.77
CA THR A 34 9.88 17.91 22.43
C THR A 34 8.51 17.25 22.48
N ALA A 35 7.62 17.76 23.34
CA ALA A 35 6.27 17.24 23.45
C ALA A 35 5.61 17.34 22.06
N GLN A 36 5.10 16.22 21.56
CA GLN A 36 4.44 16.16 20.26
C GLN A 36 3.27 17.15 20.23
N ARG A 37 3.31 18.12 19.31
CA ARG A 37 2.23 19.08 19.05
C ARG A 37 1.12 18.37 18.28
N LEU A 38 -0.05 18.31 18.90
CA LEU A 38 -1.19 17.61 18.35
C LEU A 38 -2.24 18.59 17.88
N HIS A 39 -2.37 18.77 16.56
CA HIS A 39 -3.46 19.54 15.97
C HIS A 39 -4.74 18.70 15.94
N LYS A 40 -5.86 19.27 16.39
CA LYS A 40 -7.12 18.54 16.58
C LYS A 40 -8.18 19.03 15.63
N TYR A 41 -8.68 18.13 14.82
CA TYR A 41 -9.79 18.34 13.92
C TYR A 41 -11.04 17.65 14.45
N THR A 42 -12.12 18.39 14.59
CA THR A 42 -13.45 17.84 14.88
C THR A 42 -14.30 17.98 13.61
N VAL A 43 -14.73 16.87 13.07
CA VAL A 43 -15.49 16.77 11.82
C VAL A 43 -16.88 16.25 12.14
N ALA A 44 -17.90 17.06 11.94
CA ALA A 44 -19.30 16.64 12.06
C ALA A 44 -19.92 16.54 10.67
N ILE A 45 -20.66 15.45 10.41
CA ILE A 45 -21.45 15.27 9.21
C ILE A 45 -22.93 15.40 9.53
N ASP A 46 -23.72 15.96 8.60
CA ASP A 46 -25.18 16.02 8.77
C ASP A 46 -25.84 14.64 8.53
N PRO A 47 -27.07 14.41 9.01
CA PRO A 47 -27.78 13.14 8.83
C PRO A 47 -28.04 12.78 7.36
N GLU A 48 -28.12 13.78 6.49
CA GLU A 48 -28.35 13.65 5.06
C GLU A 48 -27.07 13.33 4.28
N LEU A 49 -25.90 13.30 4.95
CA LEU A 49 -24.56 13.06 4.38
C LEU A 49 -24.25 14.05 3.24
N THR A 50 -24.62 15.30 3.41
CA THR A 50 -24.46 16.35 2.38
C THR A 50 -23.50 17.46 2.78
N ASN A 51 -23.27 17.67 4.09
CA ASN A 51 -22.41 18.72 4.60
C ASN A 51 -21.49 18.24 5.70
N LEU A 52 -20.24 18.68 5.62
CA LEU A 52 -19.27 18.54 6.69
C LEU A 52 -19.04 19.89 7.37
N SER A 53 -19.06 19.90 8.70
CA SER A 53 -18.64 21.03 9.51
C SER A 53 -17.35 20.67 10.24
N VAL A 54 -16.30 21.45 10.04
CA VAL A 54 -14.98 21.15 10.59
C VAL A 54 -14.51 22.28 11.49
N ARG A 55 -13.99 21.89 12.67
CA ARG A 55 -13.26 22.74 13.59
C ARG A 55 -11.83 22.21 13.69
N ALA A 56 -10.85 23.00 13.21
CA ALA A 56 -9.43 22.65 13.27
C ALA A 56 -8.73 23.57 14.28
N CYS A 57 -8.15 22.97 15.34
CA CYS A 57 -7.44 23.66 16.41
C CYS A 57 -5.98 23.28 16.41
N PHE A 58 -5.11 24.29 16.52
CA PHE A 58 -3.67 24.13 16.45
C PHE A 58 -3.08 24.12 17.85
N ALA A 59 -2.10 23.29 18.11
CA ALA A 59 -1.32 23.29 19.32
C ALA A 59 -0.09 24.19 19.11
N GLY A 60 0.01 25.28 19.93
CA GLY A 60 1.03 26.30 19.76
C GLY A 60 0.78 27.19 18.54
N ALA A 61 1.85 27.62 17.89
CA ALA A 61 1.75 28.44 16.67
C ALA A 61 1.08 27.64 15.54
N PRO A 62 0.02 28.21 14.90
CA PRO A 62 -0.62 27.55 13.77
C PRO A 62 0.34 27.42 12.58
N PRO A 63 0.14 26.43 11.68
CA PRO A 63 0.88 26.34 10.43
C PRO A 63 0.65 27.60 9.57
N ALA A 64 1.54 27.87 8.64
CA ALA A 64 1.44 29.07 7.80
C ALA A 64 0.15 29.13 6.96
N ALA A 65 -0.31 27.95 6.51
CA ALA A 65 -1.50 27.81 5.68
C ALA A 65 -2.08 26.38 5.79
N LEU A 66 -3.34 26.26 5.35
CA LEU A 66 -3.98 24.97 5.07
C LEU A 66 -4.27 24.87 3.57
N SER A 67 -4.13 23.68 3.03
CA SER A 67 -4.44 23.33 1.66
C SER A 67 -5.34 22.09 1.61
N ALA A 68 -6.12 21.94 0.57
CA ALA A 68 -6.84 20.74 0.23
C ALA A 68 -6.24 20.18 -1.07
N GLU A 69 -6.05 18.87 -1.15
CA GLU A 69 -5.36 18.20 -2.26
C GLU A 69 -6.11 18.40 -3.59
N SER A 70 -7.44 18.29 -3.55
CA SER A 70 -8.26 18.40 -4.73
C SER A 70 -8.35 19.82 -5.26
N LEU A 71 -8.19 20.00 -6.57
CA LEU A 71 -8.43 21.26 -7.26
C LEU A 71 -9.89 21.72 -7.15
N ASP A 72 -10.82 20.81 -6.90
CA ASP A 72 -12.24 21.09 -6.74
C ASP A 72 -12.64 21.44 -5.28
N ALA A 73 -11.74 21.24 -4.31
CA ALA A 73 -12.02 21.53 -2.90
C ALA A 73 -12.51 22.98 -2.64
N PRO A 74 -11.95 24.02 -3.29
CA PRO A 74 -12.48 25.39 -3.13
C PRO A 74 -13.93 25.55 -3.57
N LEU A 75 -14.42 24.75 -4.52
CA LEU A 75 -15.81 24.78 -5.00
C LEU A 75 -16.79 24.16 -3.99
N ALA A 76 -16.31 23.19 -3.22
CA ALA A 76 -17.09 22.54 -2.16
C ALA A 76 -17.07 23.36 -0.85
N LEU A 77 -16.06 24.20 -0.63
CA LEU A 77 -15.92 25.02 0.56
C LEU A 77 -16.92 26.17 0.57
N THR A 78 -17.85 26.17 1.53
CA THR A 78 -18.94 27.18 1.59
C THR A 78 -18.68 28.26 2.62
N GLU A 79 -17.91 28.00 3.65
CA GLU A 79 -17.55 28.93 4.72
C GLU A 79 -16.15 28.60 5.25
N PHE A 80 -15.33 29.63 5.48
CA PHE A 80 -14.09 29.50 6.23
C PHE A 80 -13.84 30.75 7.07
N ARG A 81 -13.62 30.61 8.38
CA ARG A 81 -13.35 31.72 9.30
C ARG A 81 -12.48 31.30 10.49
N VAL A 82 -11.79 32.28 11.09
CA VAL A 82 -11.15 32.10 12.39
C VAL A 82 -12.22 32.04 13.48
N GLU A 83 -12.09 31.12 14.43
CA GLU A 83 -13.01 31.04 15.56
C GLU A 83 -13.04 32.35 16.36
N GLY A 84 -14.23 32.81 16.71
CA GLY A 84 -14.42 34.12 17.35
C GLY A 84 -14.51 35.31 16.37
N SER A 85 -14.14 35.13 15.08
CA SER A 85 -14.27 36.14 14.04
C SER A 85 -15.60 35.99 13.27
N ARG A 86 -16.20 37.11 12.89
CA ARG A 86 -17.35 37.12 11.98
C ARG A 86 -16.92 37.25 10.50
N LYS A 87 -15.64 37.54 10.27
CA LYS A 87 -15.13 37.73 8.90
C LYS A 87 -14.86 36.38 8.26
N SER A 88 -15.52 36.11 7.14
CA SER A 88 -15.21 34.97 6.29
C SER A 88 -13.92 35.21 5.49
N ILE A 89 -13.22 34.14 5.22
CA ILE A 89 -12.06 34.11 4.33
C ILE A 89 -12.53 33.49 3.01
N GLU A 90 -12.17 34.12 1.90
CA GLU A 90 -12.54 33.62 0.58
C GLU A 90 -11.91 32.26 0.28
N PRO A 91 -12.69 31.32 -0.26
CA PRO A 91 -12.15 30.02 -0.66
C PRO A 91 -11.05 30.15 -1.72
N SER A 92 -9.94 29.46 -1.48
CA SER A 92 -8.83 29.33 -2.42
C SER A 92 -8.15 27.98 -2.23
N GLY A 93 -7.31 27.54 -3.15
CA GLY A 93 -6.58 26.27 -3.04
C GLY A 93 -5.67 26.21 -1.80
N THR A 94 -5.21 27.37 -1.31
CA THR A 94 -4.41 27.50 -0.09
C THR A 94 -4.94 28.65 0.74
N ILE A 95 -5.21 28.44 2.02
CA ILE A 95 -5.76 29.42 2.95
C ILE A 95 -4.71 29.79 4.00
N SER A 96 -4.31 31.06 4.03
CA SER A 96 -3.34 31.59 4.99
C SER A 96 -3.91 31.65 6.41
N LEU A 97 -3.16 31.18 7.38
CA LEU A 97 -3.49 31.20 8.82
C LEU A 97 -2.81 32.32 9.60
N LYS A 98 -2.19 33.32 8.94
CA LYS A 98 -1.46 34.42 9.59
C LYS A 98 -2.27 35.20 10.63
N THR A 99 -3.60 35.18 10.55
CA THR A 99 -4.50 35.87 11.49
C THR A 99 -5.02 34.97 12.60
N VAL A 100 -4.67 33.70 12.60
CA VAL A 100 -5.05 32.76 13.65
C VAL A 100 -4.08 32.90 14.80
N PRO A 101 -4.55 33.14 16.05
CA PRO A 101 -3.67 33.25 17.20
C PRO A 101 -3.03 31.88 17.57
N GLU A 102 -2.00 31.92 18.40
CA GLU A 102 -1.45 30.73 19.03
C GLU A 102 -2.55 29.98 19.80
N ASP A 103 -2.55 28.65 19.74
CA ASP A 103 -3.62 27.77 20.23
C ASP A 103 -5.01 28.07 19.66
N GLY A 104 -5.07 28.80 18.55
CA GLY A 104 -6.31 29.20 17.88
C GLY A 104 -6.93 28.09 17.03
N CYS A 105 -8.19 28.33 16.65
CA CYS A 105 -8.94 27.40 15.82
C CYS A 105 -9.54 28.11 14.59
N VAL A 106 -9.78 27.35 13.53
CA VAL A 106 -10.58 27.75 12.39
C VAL A 106 -11.82 26.87 12.27
N LEU A 107 -12.87 27.45 11.69
CA LEU A 107 -14.14 26.77 11.42
C LEU A 107 -14.40 26.85 9.93
N TYR A 108 -14.79 25.73 9.34
CA TYR A 108 -15.18 25.72 7.95
C TYR A 108 -16.29 24.69 7.66
N ARG A 109 -17.00 24.90 6.55
CA ARG A 109 -18.07 24.01 6.07
C ARG A 109 -17.81 23.62 4.63
N VAL A 110 -18.10 22.35 4.33
CA VAL A 110 -17.94 21.78 3.00
C VAL A 110 -19.26 21.16 2.57
N ASP A 111 -19.76 21.57 1.42
CA ASP A 111 -20.93 20.99 0.76
C ASP A 111 -20.48 19.86 -0.16
N ILE A 112 -20.74 18.61 0.25
CA ILE A 112 -20.40 17.39 -0.48
C ILE A 112 -21.59 16.82 -1.26
N SER A 113 -22.72 17.55 -1.33
CA SER A 113 -23.87 17.16 -2.15
C SER A 113 -23.68 17.48 -3.62
N ARG A 114 -22.79 18.42 -3.94
CA ARG A 114 -22.57 18.89 -5.30
C ARG A 114 -21.76 17.88 -6.09
N PRO A 115 -22.16 17.56 -7.35
CA PRO A 115 -21.32 16.76 -8.21
C PRO A 115 -20.04 17.53 -8.51
N ILE A 116 -18.92 17.04 -8.03
CA ILE A 116 -17.60 17.53 -8.39
C ILE A 116 -17.36 17.16 -9.85
N ARG A 117 -16.91 18.13 -10.66
CA ARG A 117 -16.61 17.90 -12.06
C ARG A 117 -15.49 16.87 -12.13
N GLN A 118 -15.81 15.67 -12.57
CA GLN A 118 -14.86 14.59 -12.74
C GLN A 118 -13.88 14.95 -13.86
N HIS A 119 -12.79 15.61 -13.53
CA HIS A 119 -11.73 15.90 -14.50
C HIS A 119 -10.61 14.87 -14.47
N ASP A 120 -10.60 13.99 -13.46
CA ASP A 120 -9.53 12.99 -13.34
C ASP A 120 -10.09 11.59 -13.01
N ARG A 121 -9.47 10.57 -13.62
CA ARG A 121 -9.76 9.16 -13.36
C ARG A 121 -9.19 8.69 -12.01
N THR A 122 -8.41 9.50 -11.32
CA THR A 122 -7.51 9.10 -10.23
C THR A 122 -7.97 9.47 -8.83
N GLY A 123 -9.24 9.65 -8.52
CA GLY A 123 -9.56 9.56 -7.10
C GLY A 123 -10.36 10.67 -6.45
N ASP A 124 -10.49 11.86 -7.01
CA ASP A 124 -11.30 12.94 -6.45
C ASP A 124 -12.80 12.71 -6.71
N LYS A 125 -13.38 11.76 -5.98
CA LYS A 125 -14.77 11.37 -6.22
C LYS A 125 -15.59 11.45 -4.94
N ILE A 126 -16.82 11.92 -5.12
CA ILE A 126 -17.91 11.76 -4.16
C ILE A 126 -18.88 10.76 -4.78
N HIS A 127 -19.09 9.65 -4.08
CA HIS A 127 -20.02 8.59 -4.49
C HIS A 127 -21.11 8.45 -3.44
N HIS A 128 -22.34 8.78 -3.81
CA HIS A 128 -23.52 8.40 -3.05
C HIS A 128 -23.92 6.98 -3.44
N LEU A 129 -23.88 6.06 -2.48
CA LEU A 129 -24.10 4.62 -2.64
C LEU A 129 -25.30 4.22 -1.76
N GLY A 130 -26.50 4.28 -2.31
CA GLY A 130 -27.71 4.08 -1.54
C GLY A 130 -27.84 5.11 -0.41
N LYS A 131 -27.72 4.66 0.85
CA LYS A 131 -27.75 5.49 2.06
C LYS A 131 -26.36 5.88 2.56
N ASP A 132 -25.32 5.46 1.88
CA ASP A 132 -23.94 5.66 2.29
C ASP A 132 -23.22 6.62 1.34
N LEU A 133 -22.14 7.20 1.83
CA LEU A 133 -21.30 8.15 1.13
C LEU A 133 -19.86 7.67 1.17
N LEU A 134 -19.18 7.69 0.01
CA LEU A 134 -17.74 7.56 -0.12
C LEU A 134 -17.20 8.87 -0.67
N THR A 135 -16.26 9.51 0.04
CA THR A 135 -15.69 10.80 -0.37
C THR A 135 -14.17 10.81 -0.27
N SER A 136 -13.50 11.39 -1.28
CA SER A 136 -12.08 11.69 -1.21
C SER A 136 -11.80 12.68 -0.08
N VAL A 137 -10.74 12.38 0.69
CA VAL A 137 -10.25 13.26 1.77
C VAL A 137 -9.78 14.60 1.19
N GLY A 138 -9.18 14.60 0.00
CA GLY A 138 -8.69 15.80 -0.67
C GLY A 138 -9.73 16.87 -0.95
N ILE A 139 -11.02 16.53 -0.93
CA ILE A 139 -12.12 17.47 -1.19
C ILE A 139 -12.48 18.33 0.04
N TRP A 140 -12.37 17.75 1.22
CA TRP A 140 -12.93 18.37 2.43
C TRP A 140 -11.94 18.57 3.57
N PHE A 141 -10.76 17.91 3.52
CA PHE A 141 -9.80 17.95 4.62
C PHE A 141 -8.69 18.97 4.35
N TRP A 142 -8.94 20.21 4.75
CA TRP A 142 -7.99 21.30 4.69
C TRP A 142 -6.95 21.14 5.80
N ARG A 143 -5.70 20.85 5.45
CA ARG A 143 -4.61 20.52 6.37
C ARG A 143 -3.29 21.17 5.95
N PRO A 144 -2.27 21.23 6.83
CA PRO A 144 -0.92 21.57 6.43
C PRO A 144 -0.41 20.61 5.33
N GLU A 145 0.23 21.13 4.31
CA GLU A 145 0.87 20.29 3.28
C GLU A 145 2.03 19.48 3.87
N LYS A 146 2.72 20.03 4.86
CA LYS A 146 3.82 19.38 5.56
C LYS A 146 3.65 19.56 7.07
N LEU A 147 3.85 18.48 7.79
CA LEU A 147 3.93 18.47 9.25
C LEU A 147 5.39 18.51 9.69
N GLU A 148 5.71 19.34 10.68
CA GLU A 148 7.02 19.33 11.33
C GLU A 148 7.25 18.01 12.10
N ALA A 149 8.52 17.72 12.45
CA ALA A 149 8.88 16.44 13.06
C ALA A 149 8.16 16.15 14.39
N ASP A 150 7.76 17.19 15.11
CA ASP A 150 7.03 17.14 16.38
C ASP A 150 5.52 17.30 16.22
N GLU A 151 4.97 17.41 15.02
CA GLU A 151 3.54 17.60 14.76
C GLU A 151 2.83 16.31 14.35
N ASP A 152 1.54 16.21 14.71
CA ASP A 152 0.62 15.16 14.26
C ASP A 152 -0.81 15.70 14.21
N LEU A 153 -1.68 15.03 13.45
CA LEU A 153 -3.09 15.39 13.30
C LEU A 153 -3.98 14.31 13.94
N GLU A 154 -4.89 14.75 14.78
CA GLU A 154 -5.96 13.92 15.34
C GLU A 154 -7.30 14.38 14.77
N VAL A 155 -8.06 13.46 14.20
CA VAL A 155 -9.38 13.71 13.63
C VAL A 155 -10.42 12.98 14.48
N THR A 156 -11.33 13.75 15.06
CA THR A 156 -12.51 13.26 15.76
C THR A 156 -13.74 13.45 14.88
N PHE A 157 -14.37 12.36 14.49
CA PHE A 157 -15.68 12.42 13.83
C PHE A 157 -16.79 12.45 14.89
N VAL A 158 -17.74 13.39 14.72
CA VAL A 158 -18.99 13.48 15.45
C VAL A 158 -20.10 13.06 14.50
N LEU A 159 -20.72 11.94 14.81
CA LEU A 159 -21.62 11.24 13.89
C LEU A 159 -23.06 11.32 14.39
N PRO A 160 -24.04 11.52 13.49
CA PRO A 160 -25.45 11.33 13.80
C PRO A 160 -25.74 9.89 14.24
N ASP A 161 -26.84 9.68 14.95
CA ASP A 161 -27.30 8.36 15.35
C ASP A 161 -27.43 7.41 14.16
N GLY A 162 -26.84 6.22 14.28
CA GLY A 162 -26.89 5.17 13.27
C GLY A 162 -25.91 5.40 12.08
N ILE A 163 -25.14 6.48 12.07
CA ILE A 163 -24.09 6.71 11.08
C ILE A 163 -22.75 6.20 11.62
N ALA A 164 -22.07 5.40 10.81
CA ALA A 164 -20.69 4.94 11.02
C ALA A 164 -19.72 5.70 10.12
N VAL A 165 -18.44 5.64 10.45
CA VAL A 165 -17.35 6.15 9.62
C VAL A 165 -16.28 5.09 9.44
N SER A 166 -15.77 4.94 8.22
CA SER A 166 -14.54 4.19 7.92
C SER A 166 -13.53 5.14 7.31
N ALA A 167 -12.38 5.29 7.96
CA ALA A 167 -11.31 6.20 7.57
C ALA A 167 -9.98 5.45 7.39
N PRO A 168 -9.11 5.85 6.46
CA PRO A 168 -7.84 5.19 6.17
C PRO A 168 -6.75 5.56 7.19
N TRP A 169 -7.12 5.88 8.42
CA TRP A 169 -6.24 6.35 9.48
C TRP A 169 -6.21 5.37 10.64
N LYS A 170 -5.19 5.52 11.49
CA LYS A 170 -5.04 4.67 12.67
C LYS A 170 -6.10 5.02 13.72
N PRO A 171 -6.99 4.11 14.10
CA PRO A 171 -7.96 4.37 15.15
C PRO A 171 -7.26 4.54 16.50
N VAL A 172 -7.68 5.55 17.26
CA VAL A 172 -7.21 5.82 18.63
C VAL A 172 -8.27 5.40 19.64
N ALA A 173 -9.51 5.80 19.38
CA ALA A 173 -10.66 5.45 20.20
C ALA A 173 -11.92 5.48 19.35
N ALA A 174 -12.90 4.67 19.73
CA ALA A 174 -14.25 4.71 19.17
C ALA A 174 -15.25 4.40 20.30
N GLY A 175 -16.38 5.09 20.31
CA GLY A 175 -17.45 4.85 21.28
C GLY A 175 -18.56 5.89 21.18
N GLY A 176 -19.79 5.43 21.26
CA GLY A 176 -20.98 6.28 21.14
C GLY A 176 -21.03 6.96 19.76
N ASP A 177 -21.17 8.28 19.79
CA ASP A 177 -21.25 9.18 18.64
C ASP A 177 -19.88 9.67 18.10
N ARG A 178 -18.77 9.11 18.62
CA ARG A 178 -17.42 9.60 18.30
C ARG A 178 -16.48 8.50 17.86
N ALA A 179 -15.70 8.81 16.81
CA ALA A 179 -14.58 7.99 16.34
C ALA A 179 -13.35 8.88 16.18
N VAL A 180 -12.23 8.48 16.79
CA VAL A 180 -10.99 9.26 16.84
C VAL A 180 -9.87 8.52 16.11
N PHE A 181 -9.18 9.24 15.23
CA PHE A 181 -8.11 8.71 14.40
C PHE A 181 -6.86 9.60 14.45
N ARG A 182 -5.69 8.99 14.20
CA ARG A 182 -4.44 9.68 13.86
C ARG A 182 -4.17 9.50 12.38
N THR A 183 -3.93 10.63 11.67
CA THR A 183 -3.76 10.60 10.22
C THR A 183 -2.42 9.99 9.80
N GLY A 184 -1.41 10.08 10.67
CA GLY A 184 -0.04 9.75 10.29
C GLY A 184 0.60 10.81 9.40
N ARG A 185 1.75 10.46 8.82
CA ARG A 185 2.61 11.38 8.05
C ARG A 185 2.62 11.11 6.56
N ALA A 186 1.57 10.45 6.03
CA ALA A 186 1.47 10.26 4.59
C ALA A 186 1.58 11.62 3.87
N PRO A 187 2.34 11.70 2.77
CA PRO A 187 2.44 12.90 1.96
C PRO A 187 1.07 13.49 1.65
N TYR A 188 1.02 14.81 1.58
CA TYR A 188 -0.22 15.56 1.39
C TYR A 188 -0.93 15.18 0.09
N GLU A 189 -0.19 14.95 -0.97
CA GLU A 189 -0.66 14.60 -2.31
C GLU A 189 -1.12 13.15 -2.47
N TRP A 190 -0.94 12.30 -1.44
CA TRP A 190 -1.38 10.91 -1.57
C TRP A 190 -2.87 10.80 -1.31
N PRO A 191 -3.63 10.23 -2.29
CA PRO A 191 -5.07 10.15 -2.19
C PRO A 191 -5.51 9.20 -1.07
N SER A 192 -6.66 9.51 -0.50
CA SER A 192 -7.36 8.65 0.47
C SER A 192 -8.84 8.97 0.49
N SER A 193 -9.66 8.04 1.00
CA SER A 193 -11.11 8.22 1.07
C SER A 193 -11.67 7.84 2.45
N VAL A 194 -12.75 8.52 2.80
CA VAL A 194 -13.54 8.23 4.00
C VAL A 194 -14.95 7.84 3.56
N ALA A 195 -15.50 6.80 4.17
CA ALA A 195 -16.89 6.42 4.00
C ALA A 195 -17.70 6.79 5.24
N PHE A 196 -18.93 7.30 5.01
CA PHE A 196 -19.93 7.56 6.04
C PHE A 196 -21.21 6.83 5.69
N GLY A 197 -21.92 6.28 6.66
CA GLY A 197 -23.19 5.65 6.37
C GLY A 197 -23.67 4.65 7.41
N HIS A 198 -24.60 3.79 7.01
CA HIS A 198 -25.29 2.85 7.88
C HIS A 198 -24.63 1.46 7.93
N PHE A 199 -23.44 1.34 7.36
CA PHE A 199 -22.69 0.11 7.37
C PHE A 199 -22.15 -0.22 8.78
N LYS A 200 -21.81 -1.48 8.99
CA LYS A 200 -21.03 -1.92 10.15
C LYS A 200 -19.60 -2.26 9.69
N GLU A 201 -18.62 -1.55 10.21
CA GLU A 201 -17.22 -1.91 9.95
C GLU A 201 -16.93 -3.27 10.63
N ARG A 202 -16.31 -4.20 9.87
CA ARG A 202 -15.94 -5.55 10.29
C ARG A 202 -14.43 -5.66 10.34
N GLU A 203 -13.91 -6.41 11.28
CA GLU A 203 -12.47 -6.69 11.37
C GLU A 203 -12.16 -8.05 10.73
N ILE A 204 -11.17 -8.08 9.84
CA ILE A 204 -10.56 -9.29 9.29
C ILE A 204 -9.16 -9.41 9.89
N ARG A 205 -8.88 -10.51 10.57
CA ARG A 205 -7.55 -10.83 11.11
C ARG A 205 -6.87 -11.83 10.21
N VAL A 206 -5.69 -11.49 9.71
CA VAL A 206 -4.91 -12.34 8.81
C VAL A 206 -3.41 -12.05 8.94
N GLY A 207 -2.61 -13.08 9.19
CA GLY A 207 -1.16 -12.96 9.24
C GLY A 207 -0.65 -11.84 10.15
N GLY A 208 -1.24 -11.67 11.35
CA GLY A 208 -0.90 -10.63 12.32
C GLY A 208 -1.45 -9.23 12.00
N ALA A 209 -2.14 -9.05 10.87
CA ALA A 209 -2.74 -7.78 10.47
C ALA A 209 -4.21 -7.67 10.86
N ARG A 210 -4.68 -6.42 10.95
CA ARG A 210 -6.09 -6.05 11.11
C ARG A 210 -6.57 -5.26 9.90
N LEU A 211 -7.45 -5.87 9.09
CA LEU A 211 -8.07 -5.20 7.96
C LEU A 211 -9.47 -4.79 8.37
N ARG A 212 -9.80 -3.51 8.20
CA ARG A 212 -11.11 -2.95 8.55
C ARG A 212 -11.96 -2.89 7.29
N LEU A 213 -12.98 -3.75 7.22
CA LEU A 213 -13.87 -3.90 6.08
C LEU A 213 -15.16 -3.12 6.31
N ALA A 214 -15.50 -2.21 5.41
CA ALA A 214 -16.82 -1.61 5.28
C ALA A 214 -17.43 -2.00 3.93
N VAL A 215 -18.59 -2.64 3.99
CA VAL A 215 -19.44 -2.96 2.81
C VAL A 215 -20.53 -1.92 2.76
N LEU A 216 -20.47 -1.05 1.74
CA LEU A 216 -21.37 0.09 1.61
C LEU A 216 -22.73 -0.33 1.03
N ASP A 217 -23.73 0.54 1.16
CA ASP A 217 -25.10 0.27 0.70
C ASP A 217 -25.18 0.16 -0.83
N GLY A 218 -26.16 -0.61 -1.30
CA GLY A 218 -26.43 -0.83 -2.72
C GLY A 218 -27.78 -1.46 -2.96
N THR A 219 -28.24 -1.45 -4.22
CA THR A 219 -29.51 -2.07 -4.61
C THR A 219 -29.28 -3.09 -5.72
N PRO A 220 -29.43 -4.42 -5.43
CA PRO A 220 -29.64 -5.03 -4.11
C PRO A 220 -28.44 -4.80 -3.18
N ALA A 221 -28.61 -5.00 -1.86
CA ALA A 221 -27.50 -4.97 -0.92
C ALA A 221 -26.51 -6.11 -1.19
N ALA A 222 -25.22 -5.86 -1.02
CA ALA A 222 -24.22 -6.91 -1.01
C ALA A 222 -24.26 -7.65 0.34
N ASP A 223 -24.06 -8.97 0.32
CA ASP A 223 -23.95 -9.75 1.54
C ASP A 223 -22.60 -9.50 2.21
N ALA A 224 -22.62 -8.81 3.34
CA ALA A 224 -21.41 -8.40 4.05
C ALA A 224 -20.60 -9.59 4.60
N GLU A 225 -21.21 -10.72 4.91
CA GLU A 225 -20.51 -11.93 5.36
C GLU A 225 -19.78 -12.61 4.20
N GLN A 226 -20.45 -12.71 3.06
CA GLN A 226 -19.81 -13.21 1.85
C GLN A 226 -18.66 -12.32 1.38
N MET A 227 -18.81 -10.99 1.46
CA MET A 227 -17.74 -10.05 1.14
C MET A 227 -16.56 -10.17 2.12
N GLN A 228 -16.84 -10.37 3.40
CA GLN A 228 -15.81 -10.61 4.40
C GLN A 228 -15.05 -11.92 4.13
N ALA A 229 -15.75 -13.00 3.79
CA ALA A 229 -15.13 -14.28 3.45
C ALA A 229 -14.25 -14.18 2.20
N TRP A 230 -14.72 -13.49 1.16
CA TRP A 230 -13.94 -13.22 -0.06
C TRP A 230 -12.67 -12.42 0.22
N MET A 231 -12.75 -11.35 1.02
CA MET A 231 -11.59 -10.53 1.38
C MET A 231 -10.60 -11.29 2.26
N LEU A 232 -11.09 -12.09 3.22
CA LEU A 232 -10.23 -12.95 4.05
C LEU A 232 -9.46 -13.94 3.19
N ASP A 233 -10.13 -14.62 2.28
CA ASP A 233 -9.51 -15.59 1.35
C ASP A 233 -8.41 -14.93 0.49
N SER A 234 -8.71 -13.78 -0.09
CA SER A 234 -7.75 -13.02 -0.91
C SER A 234 -6.55 -12.51 -0.10
N ALA A 235 -6.82 -11.98 1.10
CA ALA A 235 -5.77 -11.51 2.00
C ALA A 235 -4.89 -12.66 2.52
N GLN A 236 -5.47 -13.85 2.74
CA GLN A 236 -4.73 -15.05 3.13
C GLN A 236 -3.74 -15.49 2.05
N MET A 237 -4.15 -15.46 0.77
CA MET A 237 -3.26 -15.76 -0.35
C MET A 237 -2.06 -14.81 -0.39
N VAL A 238 -2.27 -13.51 -0.15
CA VAL A 238 -1.18 -12.52 -0.09
C VAL A 238 -0.31 -12.71 1.16
N ALA A 239 -0.90 -13.00 2.31
CA ALA A 239 -0.19 -13.25 3.56
C ALA A 239 0.73 -14.48 3.47
N ASN A 240 0.33 -15.50 2.71
CA ASN A 240 1.12 -16.72 2.53
C ASN A 240 2.49 -16.44 1.86
N LEU A 241 2.66 -15.32 1.16
CA LEU A 241 3.94 -14.96 0.54
C LEU A 241 5.05 -14.74 1.59
N TYR A 242 4.74 -14.03 2.67
CA TYR A 242 5.70 -13.67 3.72
C TYR A 242 5.51 -14.45 5.03
N GLY A 243 4.51 -15.35 5.10
CA GLY A 243 4.07 -15.92 6.38
C GLY A 243 3.31 -14.91 7.26
N ARG A 244 3.07 -13.69 6.76
CA ARG A 244 2.31 -12.61 7.40
C ARG A 244 1.73 -11.67 6.35
N PHE A 245 0.69 -10.93 6.67
CA PHE A 245 0.19 -9.90 5.76
C PHE A 245 1.21 -8.74 5.66
N PRO A 246 1.40 -8.13 4.47
CA PRO A 246 2.48 -7.13 4.26
C PRO A 246 2.37 -5.88 5.13
N GLN A 247 1.17 -5.53 5.56
CA GLN A 247 0.86 -4.32 6.34
C GLN A 247 0.15 -4.69 7.63
N SER A 248 0.47 -4.04 8.75
CA SER A 248 -0.16 -4.33 10.05
C SER A 248 -1.64 -3.94 10.11
N GLN A 249 -2.08 -3.04 9.24
CA GLN A 249 -3.47 -2.60 9.11
C GLN A 249 -3.75 -2.09 7.71
N ALA A 250 -5.00 -2.24 7.26
CA ALA A 250 -5.50 -1.61 6.04
C ALA A 250 -7.00 -1.33 6.16
N GLN A 251 -7.47 -0.32 5.42
CA GLN A 251 -8.90 -0.11 5.18
C GLN A 251 -9.31 -0.88 3.93
N ILE A 252 -10.44 -1.57 3.99
CA ILE A 252 -11.05 -2.23 2.84
C ILE A 252 -12.45 -1.63 2.65
N LEU A 253 -12.71 -1.05 1.50
CA LEU A 253 -14.04 -0.54 1.13
C LEU A 253 -14.60 -1.36 -0.02
N VAL A 254 -15.79 -1.90 0.17
CA VAL A 254 -16.56 -2.58 -0.88
C VAL A 254 -17.75 -1.71 -1.24
N ALA A 255 -17.76 -1.17 -2.46
CA ALA A 255 -18.75 -0.24 -2.99
C ALA A 255 -19.62 -0.95 -4.04
N PRO A 256 -20.85 -1.37 -3.68
CA PRO A 256 -21.79 -2.00 -4.62
C PRO A 256 -22.30 -1.01 -5.67
N GLY A 257 -22.80 -1.54 -6.80
CA GLY A 257 -23.47 -0.73 -7.83
C GLY A 257 -22.70 -0.62 -9.14
N ALA A 258 -21.51 -1.18 -9.23
CA ALA A 258 -20.77 -1.27 -10.49
C ALA A 258 -21.57 -2.12 -11.51
N ARG A 259 -21.38 -1.79 -12.79
CA ARG A 259 -22.04 -2.48 -13.92
C ARG A 259 -20.99 -3.20 -14.74
N GLY A 260 -21.39 -4.25 -15.41
CA GLY A 260 -20.51 -5.06 -16.26
C GLY A 260 -20.73 -6.54 -16.04
N ASN A 261 -19.93 -7.35 -16.71
CA ASN A 261 -20.00 -8.82 -16.65
C ASN A 261 -19.07 -9.40 -15.58
N GLU A 262 -18.16 -8.58 -15.05
CA GLU A 262 -17.18 -8.98 -14.03
C GLU A 262 -17.74 -8.74 -12.62
N PRO A 263 -17.35 -9.55 -11.63
CA PRO A 263 -17.75 -9.33 -10.24
C PRO A 263 -17.13 -8.05 -9.67
N THR A 264 -15.89 -7.72 -10.06
CA THR A 264 -15.17 -6.51 -9.64
C THR A 264 -14.67 -5.73 -10.85
N PRO A 265 -15.54 -4.91 -11.50
CA PRO A 265 -15.15 -4.15 -12.70
C PRO A 265 -14.07 -3.10 -12.46
N TRP A 266 -13.90 -2.63 -11.22
CA TRP A 266 -12.93 -1.62 -10.86
C TRP A 266 -12.47 -1.76 -9.42
N ALA A 267 -11.18 -1.62 -9.18
CA ALA A 267 -10.60 -1.53 -7.85
C ALA A 267 -9.30 -0.71 -7.90
N TYR A 268 -8.83 -0.23 -6.77
CA TYR A 268 -7.55 0.45 -6.65
C TYR A 268 -7.06 0.51 -5.19
N VAL A 269 -5.76 0.73 -5.01
CA VAL A 269 -5.11 0.92 -3.72
C VAL A 269 -4.63 2.36 -3.58
N VAL A 270 -4.86 2.96 -2.40
CA VAL A 270 -4.40 4.30 -2.03
C VAL A 270 -3.63 4.27 -0.72
N ARG A 271 -2.81 5.30 -0.47
CA ARG A 271 -1.86 5.35 0.65
C ARG A 271 -1.84 6.68 1.42
N GLY A 272 -2.84 7.51 1.27
CA GLY A 272 -2.97 8.79 2.01
C GLY A 272 -3.33 8.61 3.49
N GLY A 273 -2.63 7.70 4.15
CA GLY A 273 -2.82 7.28 5.53
C GLY A 273 -2.34 5.84 5.70
N SER A 274 -3.04 4.99 6.46
CA SER A 274 -2.87 3.55 6.34
C SER A 274 -3.26 3.11 4.93
N PRO A 275 -2.65 2.07 4.37
CA PRO A 275 -3.07 1.53 3.08
C PRO A 275 -4.56 1.24 3.04
N ALA A 276 -5.19 1.53 1.90
CA ALA A 276 -6.60 1.28 1.67
C ALA A 276 -6.83 0.67 0.29
N ALA A 277 -7.67 -0.37 0.22
CA ALA A 277 -8.10 -0.98 -1.03
C ALA A 277 -9.60 -0.79 -1.20
N HIS A 278 -9.99 -0.26 -2.36
CA HIS A 278 -11.38 0.05 -2.69
C HIS A 278 -11.83 -0.82 -3.85
N PHE A 279 -12.94 -1.52 -3.66
CA PHE A 279 -13.50 -2.47 -4.63
C PHE A 279 -14.89 -2.00 -5.05
N PHE A 280 -15.07 -1.67 -6.32
CA PHE A 280 -16.36 -1.35 -6.92
C PHE A 280 -16.94 -2.59 -7.57
N ILE A 281 -17.98 -3.16 -6.95
CA ILE A 281 -18.45 -4.49 -7.27
C ILE A 281 -19.81 -4.49 -7.97
N ASN A 282 -20.01 -5.50 -8.82
CA ASN A 282 -21.33 -5.89 -9.30
C ASN A 282 -21.90 -6.97 -8.37
N GLN A 283 -22.58 -6.55 -7.32
CA GLN A 283 -23.15 -7.41 -6.29
C GLN A 283 -24.25 -8.34 -6.79
N ARG A 284 -24.65 -8.25 -8.06
CA ARG A 284 -25.58 -9.19 -8.71
C ARG A 284 -24.90 -10.46 -9.21
N ARG A 285 -23.54 -10.45 -9.26
CA ARG A 285 -22.77 -11.64 -9.64
C ARG A 285 -22.77 -12.66 -8.50
N PRO A 286 -22.80 -13.97 -8.82
CA PRO A 286 -22.69 -15.02 -7.81
C PRO A 286 -21.37 -14.91 -7.03
N ILE A 287 -21.42 -15.15 -5.71
CA ILE A 287 -20.23 -15.05 -4.84
C ILE A 287 -19.06 -15.94 -5.31
N ARG A 288 -19.33 -17.10 -5.90
CA ARG A 288 -18.27 -17.97 -6.43
C ARG A 288 -17.39 -17.26 -7.45
N GLU A 289 -17.94 -16.34 -8.24
CA GLU A 289 -17.19 -15.60 -9.26
C GLU A 289 -16.20 -14.61 -8.63
N PHE A 290 -16.51 -14.06 -7.45
CA PHE A 290 -15.58 -13.26 -6.69
C PHE A 290 -14.36 -14.06 -6.22
N PHE A 291 -14.55 -15.31 -5.79
CA PHE A 291 -13.45 -16.21 -5.43
C PHE A 291 -12.64 -16.68 -6.64
N GLU A 292 -13.25 -16.72 -7.82
CA GLU A 292 -12.60 -17.05 -9.09
C GLU A 292 -11.95 -15.83 -9.77
N ASP A 293 -12.28 -14.62 -9.33
CA ASP A 293 -11.74 -13.37 -9.88
C ASP A 293 -10.32 -13.12 -9.41
N TRP A 294 -9.58 -12.35 -10.19
CA TRP A 294 -8.18 -12.03 -9.92
C TRP A 294 -8.00 -10.72 -9.16
N THR A 295 -8.99 -9.82 -9.24
CA THR A 295 -8.87 -8.42 -8.86
C THR A 295 -8.48 -8.24 -7.39
N ALA A 296 -9.12 -8.97 -6.46
CA ALA A 296 -8.80 -8.78 -5.04
C ALA A 296 -7.37 -9.18 -4.69
N VAL A 297 -6.87 -10.28 -5.26
CA VAL A 297 -5.47 -10.70 -5.03
C VAL A 297 -4.50 -9.72 -5.69
N HIS A 298 -4.82 -9.18 -6.87
CA HIS A 298 -4.04 -8.15 -7.53
C HIS A 298 -3.92 -6.89 -6.67
N GLU A 299 -5.04 -6.30 -6.25
CA GLU A 299 -5.05 -5.09 -5.46
C GLU A 299 -4.32 -5.25 -4.12
N LEU A 300 -4.57 -6.34 -3.42
CA LEU A 300 -3.86 -6.60 -2.16
C LEU A 300 -2.37 -6.88 -2.38
N SER A 301 -1.97 -7.35 -3.56
CA SER A 301 -0.55 -7.55 -3.90
C SER A 301 0.21 -6.25 -4.10
N HIS A 302 -0.43 -5.13 -4.41
CA HIS A 302 0.21 -3.82 -4.37
C HIS A 302 0.81 -3.50 -2.99
N LEU A 303 0.27 -4.08 -1.92
CA LEU A 303 0.75 -3.88 -0.55
C LEU A 303 2.06 -4.61 -0.25
N LEU A 304 2.54 -5.48 -1.13
CA LEU A 304 3.84 -6.15 -1.05
C LEU A 304 5.01 -5.16 -1.20
N LEU A 305 4.78 -4.02 -1.86
CA LEU A 305 5.78 -2.98 -2.09
C LEU A 305 5.55 -1.75 -1.21
N PRO A 306 6.58 -0.93 -0.94
CA PRO A 306 6.38 0.47 -0.58
C PRO A 306 5.66 1.22 -1.71
N TYR A 307 5.23 2.45 -1.47
CA TYR A 307 4.58 3.24 -2.51
C TYR A 307 5.56 3.59 -3.63
N ILE A 308 5.19 3.23 -4.86
CA ILE A 308 5.98 3.53 -6.07
C ILE A 308 5.43 4.80 -6.70
N ASN A 309 6.31 5.70 -7.18
CA ASN A 309 5.89 6.91 -7.87
C ASN A 309 5.14 6.59 -9.18
N SER A 310 4.37 7.56 -9.66
CA SER A 310 3.53 7.38 -10.86
C SER A 310 4.32 7.09 -12.14
N ASP A 311 5.55 7.62 -12.24
CA ASP A 311 6.38 7.44 -13.44
C ASP A 311 6.93 6.02 -13.56
N ASP A 312 6.97 5.32 -12.43
CA ASP A 312 7.44 3.95 -12.30
C ASP A 312 6.32 2.96 -11.91
N ILE A 313 5.06 3.33 -12.05
CA ILE A 313 3.90 2.52 -11.63
C ILE A 313 3.93 1.11 -12.27
N TRP A 314 4.60 0.95 -13.40
CA TRP A 314 4.81 -0.34 -14.07
C TRP A 314 5.39 -1.41 -13.12
N LEU A 315 6.19 -0.99 -12.14
CA LEU A 315 6.76 -1.94 -11.17
C LEU A 315 5.71 -2.41 -10.17
N SER A 316 4.88 -1.52 -9.66
CA SER A 316 3.77 -1.86 -8.77
C SER A 316 2.75 -2.75 -9.48
N GLU A 317 2.36 -2.38 -10.71
CA GLU A 317 1.46 -3.16 -11.54
C GLU A 317 2.06 -4.51 -11.95
N GLY A 318 3.36 -4.53 -12.26
CA GLY A 318 4.08 -5.75 -12.59
C GLY A 318 4.10 -6.76 -11.45
N VAL A 319 4.36 -6.31 -10.21
CA VAL A 319 4.33 -7.17 -9.02
C VAL A 319 2.91 -7.72 -8.80
N ALA A 320 1.90 -6.87 -8.83
CA ALA A 320 0.51 -7.29 -8.64
C ALA A 320 0.07 -8.26 -9.75
N THR A 321 0.42 -8.00 -11.01
CA THR A 321 0.10 -8.86 -12.17
C THR A 321 0.81 -10.21 -12.12
N TYR A 322 2.07 -10.26 -11.69
CA TYR A 322 2.78 -11.52 -11.51
C TYR A 322 2.12 -12.35 -10.41
N TYR A 323 1.94 -11.76 -9.23
CA TYR A 323 1.44 -12.48 -8.07
C TYR A 323 -0.05 -12.81 -8.13
N GLN A 324 -0.88 -12.07 -8.84
CA GLN A 324 -2.30 -12.41 -8.98
C GLN A 324 -2.53 -13.84 -9.49
N ASN A 325 -1.67 -14.36 -10.37
CA ASN A 325 -1.78 -15.73 -10.87
C ASN A 325 -1.03 -16.74 -9.99
N VAL A 326 0.18 -16.39 -9.54
CA VAL A 326 1.02 -17.24 -8.68
C VAL A 326 0.31 -17.51 -7.35
N LEU A 327 -0.18 -16.47 -6.67
CA LEU A 327 -0.82 -16.63 -5.37
C LEU A 327 -2.15 -17.38 -5.44
N ARG A 328 -2.92 -17.20 -6.51
CA ARG A 328 -4.17 -17.96 -6.73
C ARG A 328 -3.90 -19.44 -7.00
N ALA A 329 -2.80 -19.79 -7.67
CA ALA A 329 -2.37 -21.18 -7.80
C ALA A 329 -1.95 -21.75 -6.45
N ARG A 330 -1.10 -21.05 -5.71
CA ARG A 330 -0.66 -21.42 -4.36
C ARG A 330 -1.83 -21.54 -3.36
N GLY A 331 -2.82 -20.69 -3.48
CA GLY A 331 -4.05 -20.71 -2.68
C GLY A 331 -5.09 -21.74 -3.13
N GLY A 332 -4.79 -22.57 -4.14
CA GLY A 332 -5.71 -23.61 -4.64
C GLY A 332 -6.92 -23.08 -5.42
N ARG A 333 -6.93 -21.79 -5.81
CA ARG A 333 -8.02 -21.18 -6.58
C ARG A 333 -7.90 -21.44 -8.08
N MET A 334 -6.75 -21.91 -8.54
CA MET A 334 -6.54 -22.43 -9.89
C MET A 334 -5.42 -23.48 -9.90
N LYS A 335 -5.36 -24.29 -10.96
CA LYS A 335 -4.24 -25.21 -11.15
C LYS A 335 -2.98 -24.43 -11.53
N ALA A 336 -1.81 -24.95 -11.14
CA ALA A 336 -0.51 -24.38 -11.54
C ALA A 336 -0.38 -24.27 -13.07
N SER A 337 -0.85 -25.28 -13.82
CA SER A 337 -0.87 -25.26 -15.28
C SER A 337 -1.67 -24.07 -15.85
N ASP A 338 -2.83 -23.79 -15.24
CA ASP A 338 -3.70 -22.70 -15.70
C ASP A 338 -3.06 -21.33 -15.36
N ALA A 339 -2.37 -21.21 -14.24
CA ALA A 339 -1.62 -20.01 -13.86
C ALA A 339 -0.51 -19.73 -14.88
N TRP A 340 0.27 -20.74 -15.28
CA TRP A 340 1.29 -20.61 -16.32
C TRP A 340 0.69 -20.21 -17.67
N GLN A 341 -0.43 -20.81 -18.09
CA GLN A 341 -1.13 -20.43 -19.33
C GLN A 341 -1.59 -18.97 -19.28
N ARG A 342 -2.11 -18.50 -18.13
CA ARG A 342 -2.55 -17.10 -17.95
C ARG A 342 -1.39 -16.13 -17.98
N LEU A 343 -0.26 -16.46 -17.35
CA LEU A 343 0.96 -15.66 -17.42
C LEU A 343 1.44 -15.54 -18.87
N HIS A 344 1.54 -16.66 -19.59
CA HIS A 344 1.94 -16.66 -21.00
C HIS A 344 1.00 -15.83 -21.87
N ALA A 345 -0.30 -16.04 -21.78
CA ALA A 345 -1.29 -15.26 -22.52
C ALA A 345 -1.21 -13.76 -22.19
N GLY A 346 -0.88 -13.42 -20.97
CA GLY A 346 -0.64 -12.03 -20.56
C GLY A 346 0.61 -11.45 -21.20
N PHE A 347 1.72 -12.17 -21.19
CA PHE A 347 2.95 -11.74 -21.86
C PHE A 347 2.75 -11.52 -23.36
N VAL A 348 1.98 -12.38 -24.04
CA VAL A 348 1.62 -12.19 -25.45
C VAL A 348 0.85 -10.86 -25.62
N ARG A 349 -0.17 -10.60 -24.81
CA ARG A 349 -0.90 -9.31 -24.88
C ARG A 349 0.02 -8.11 -24.62
N GLY A 350 0.96 -8.23 -23.67
CA GLY A 350 1.95 -7.18 -23.40
C GLY A 350 2.87 -6.93 -24.60
N MET A 351 3.34 -7.99 -25.27
CA MET A 351 4.16 -7.89 -26.47
C MET A 351 3.42 -7.24 -27.66
N GLU A 352 2.14 -7.50 -27.79
CA GLU A 352 1.29 -6.96 -28.87
C GLU A 352 0.86 -5.52 -28.61
N SER A 353 0.88 -5.07 -27.36
CA SER A 353 0.47 -3.73 -26.96
C SER A 353 1.62 -2.73 -27.03
N ALA A 354 1.31 -1.49 -27.41
CA ALA A 354 2.22 -0.33 -27.39
C ALA A 354 3.59 -0.60 -28.04
N GLN A 355 3.60 -1.31 -29.16
CA GLN A 355 4.83 -1.63 -29.90
C GLN A 355 5.60 -0.36 -30.30
N GLY A 356 6.92 -0.40 -30.15
CA GLY A 356 7.79 0.71 -30.48
C GLY A 356 7.92 1.79 -29.39
N LEU A 357 7.15 1.72 -28.30
CA LEU A 357 7.36 2.54 -27.10
C LEU A 357 8.35 1.85 -26.15
N THR A 358 9.08 2.65 -25.38
CA THR A 358 9.78 2.13 -24.18
C THR A 358 8.78 1.92 -23.06
N LEU A 359 9.16 1.13 -22.02
CA LEU A 359 8.29 0.92 -20.85
C LEU A 359 7.95 2.26 -20.16
N ALA A 360 8.93 3.16 -20.03
CA ALA A 360 8.70 4.49 -19.47
C ALA A 360 7.69 5.31 -20.31
N GLN A 361 7.81 5.30 -21.65
CA GLN A 361 6.86 5.98 -22.54
C GLN A 361 5.46 5.37 -22.46
N ALA A 362 5.36 4.04 -22.38
CA ALA A 362 4.08 3.35 -22.22
C ALA A 362 3.44 3.69 -20.86
N THR A 363 4.24 3.81 -19.79
CA THR A 363 3.78 4.21 -18.46
C THR A 363 3.24 5.64 -18.46
N GLU A 364 3.98 6.59 -19.02
CA GLU A 364 3.56 7.99 -19.15
C GLU A 364 2.25 8.15 -19.91
N SER A 365 2.03 7.34 -20.94
CA SER A 365 0.84 7.40 -21.78
C SER A 365 -0.28 6.44 -21.36
N MET A 366 -0.12 5.69 -20.26
CA MET A 366 -0.98 4.56 -19.92
C MET A 366 -2.48 4.87 -19.94
N TYR A 367 -2.86 5.98 -19.32
CA TYR A 367 -4.27 6.40 -19.25
C TYR A 367 -4.78 7.11 -20.51
N ARG A 368 -3.88 7.76 -21.27
CA ARG A 368 -4.22 8.51 -22.48
C ARG A 368 -4.34 7.59 -23.71
N ASP A 369 -3.41 6.66 -23.84
CA ASP A 369 -3.22 5.86 -25.04
C ASP A 369 -3.54 4.36 -24.82
N ASP A 370 -4.14 4.02 -23.67
CA ASP A 370 -4.59 2.66 -23.29
C ASP A 370 -3.47 1.60 -23.37
N THR A 371 -2.27 1.95 -22.87
CA THR A 371 -1.08 1.10 -22.93
C THR A 371 -0.94 0.14 -21.74
N TYR A 372 -2.03 -0.10 -20.98
CA TYR A 372 -2.06 -0.94 -19.76
C TYR A 372 -1.44 -2.32 -19.94
N MET A 373 -1.76 -3.00 -21.05
CA MET A 373 -1.28 -4.36 -21.27
C MET A 373 0.25 -4.40 -21.36
N ARG A 374 0.87 -3.39 -21.97
CA ARG A 374 2.32 -3.27 -22.01
C ARG A 374 2.90 -3.05 -20.61
N VAL A 375 2.39 -2.08 -19.90
CA VAL A 375 2.87 -1.66 -18.56
C VAL A 375 2.80 -2.83 -17.56
N TYR A 376 1.66 -3.48 -17.46
CA TYR A 376 1.39 -4.54 -16.52
C TYR A 376 2.21 -5.81 -16.81
N TRP A 377 2.18 -6.25 -18.06
CA TRP A 377 2.76 -7.54 -18.43
C TRP A 377 4.27 -7.48 -18.67
N GLU A 378 4.81 -6.34 -19.09
CA GLU A 378 6.26 -6.17 -19.17
C GLU A 378 6.90 -6.16 -17.80
N GLY A 379 6.32 -5.42 -16.84
CA GLY A 379 6.74 -5.47 -15.43
C GLY A 379 6.70 -6.88 -14.87
N ALA A 380 5.60 -7.62 -15.09
CA ALA A 380 5.48 -9.01 -14.66
C ALA A 380 6.50 -9.95 -15.34
N ALA A 381 6.83 -9.73 -16.61
CA ALA A 381 7.84 -10.49 -17.32
C ALA A 381 9.25 -10.28 -16.74
N MET A 382 9.61 -9.04 -16.44
CA MET A 382 10.87 -8.68 -15.79
C MET A 382 11.01 -9.39 -14.43
N LEU A 383 9.92 -9.45 -13.65
CA LEU A 383 9.90 -10.11 -12.35
C LEU A 383 9.98 -11.63 -12.46
N LEU A 384 9.35 -12.24 -13.46
CA LEU A 384 9.53 -13.68 -13.74
C LEU A 384 10.98 -14.00 -14.09
N ILE A 385 11.63 -13.19 -14.91
CA ILE A 385 13.06 -13.34 -15.25
C ILE A 385 13.90 -13.25 -13.97
N ALA A 386 13.62 -12.25 -13.11
CA ALA A 386 14.32 -12.07 -11.84
C ALA A 386 14.15 -13.27 -10.92
N ASP A 387 12.93 -13.77 -10.71
CA ASP A 387 12.65 -14.89 -9.81
C ASP A 387 13.34 -16.18 -10.29
N VAL A 388 13.28 -16.48 -11.60
CA VAL A 388 13.96 -17.66 -12.18
C VAL A 388 15.48 -17.56 -12.03
N ARG A 389 16.07 -16.40 -12.36
CA ARG A 389 17.53 -16.18 -12.23
C ARG A 389 17.98 -16.29 -10.78
N LEU A 390 17.24 -15.68 -9.85
CA LEU A 390 17.55 -15.69 -8.43
C LEU A 390 17.53 -17.10 -7.85
N ARG A 391 16.47 -17.90 -8.15
CA ARG A 391 16.38 -19.30 -7.73
C ARG A 391 17.54 -20.15 -8.29
N GLN A 392 17.87 -19.99 -9.56
CA GLN A 392 18.97 -20.73 -10.18
C GLN A 392 20.34 -20.35 -9.60
N MET A 393 20.63 -19.05 -9.47
CA MET A 393 21.93 -18.56 -9.00
C MET A 393 22.19 -18.90 -7.54
N THR A 394 21.15 -18.94 -6.72
CA THR A 394 21.26 -19.20 -5.28
C THR A 394 20.96 -20.66 -4.90
N ALA A 395 20.81 -21.57 -5.88
CA ALA A 395 20.39 -22.95 -5.66
C ALA A 395 19.12 -23.04 -4.78
N TYR A 396 18.10 -22.23 -5.14
CA TYR A 396 16.80 -22.10 -4.45
C TYR A 396 16.84 -21.53 -3.02
N LYS A 397 17.96 -20.97 -2.56
CA LYS A 397 18.04 -20.33 -1.25
C LYS A 397 17.30 -18.99 -1.23
N GLN A 398 17.19 -18.34 -2.38
CA GLN A 398 16.46 -17.07 -2.54
C GLN A 398 15.48 -17.19 -3.71
N SER A 399 14.45 -16.34 -3.64
CA SER A 399 13.39 -16.18 -4.62
C SER A 399 12.91 -14.73 -4.62
N LEU A 400 12.07 -14.37 -5.55
CA LEU A 400 11.40 -13.06 -5.51
C LEU A 400 10.61 -12.91 -4.19
N ASP A 401 10.00 -13.98 -3.68
CA ASP A 401 9.27 -13.98 -2.41
C ASP A 401 10.18 -13.53 -1.25
N THR A 402 11.36 -14.15 -1.12
CA THR A 402 12.30 -13.82 -0.04
C THR A 402 12.92 -12.44 -0.18
N ALA A 403 13.15 -11.99 -1.42
CA ALA A 403 13.64 -10.65 -1.71
C ALA A 403 12.63 -9.57 -1.32
N LEU A 404 11.35 -9.77 -1.69
CA LEU A 404 10.27 -8.85 -1.31
C LEU A 404 9.96 -8.89 0.20
N ALA A 405 10.09 -10.06 0.86
CA ALA A 405 9.96 -10.16 2.31
C ALA A 405 11.02 -9.32 3.03
N ALA A 406 12.29 -9.43 2.61
CA ALA A 406 13.38 -8.63 3.16
C ALA A 406 13.19 -7.12 2.89
N LEU A 407 12.73 -6.76 1.69
CA LEU A 407 12.35 -5.38 1.34
C LEU A 407 11.22 -4.87 2.24
N ASN A 408 10.21 -5.68 2.51
CA ASN A 408 9.08 -5.30 3.35
C ASN A 408 9.52 -4.99 4.79
N GLU A 409 10.48 -5.71 5.34
CA GLU A 409 10.99 -5.49 6.69
C GLU A 409 11.72 -4.14 6.84
N CYS A 410 12.50 -3.72 5.84
CA CYS A 410 13.24 -2.46 5.92
C CYS A 410 12.43 -1.24 5.48
N CYS A 411 11.49 -1.43 4.55
CA CYS A 411 11.18 -0.34 3.63
C CYS A 411 9.68 -0.15 3.35
N ALA A 412 8.79 -1.03 3.83
CA ALA A 412 7.35 -0.96 3.53
C ALA A 412 6.63 0.23 4.20
N ALA A 413 7.09 0.64 5.38
CA ALA A 413 6.48 1.72 6.16
C ALA A 413 7.22 3.05 5.90
N THR A 414 7.18 3.55 4.67
CA THR A 414 7.78 4.83 4.32
C THR A 414 6.69 5.88 4.03
N ASP A 415 7.01 7.12 4.33
CA ASP A 415 6.22 8.32 4.04
C ASP A 415 6.67 9.02 2.74
N ARG A 416 7.38 8.30 1.87
CA ARG A 416 7.82 8.75 0.55
C ARG A 416 7.53 7.72 -0.53
N ALA A 417 7.39 8.18 -1.76
CA ALA A 417 7.40 7.32 -2.94
C ALA A 417 8.81 6.85 -3.29
N TRP A 418 8.92 5.65 -3.82
CA TRP A 418 10.14 5.05 -4.34
C TRP A 418 10.13 5.07 -5.87
N SER A 419 11.27 5.28 -6.49
CA SER A 419 11.44 4.98 -7.91
C SER A 419 11.69 3.47 -8.11
N ALA A 420 11.42 2.97 -9.30
CA ALA A 420 11.72 1.58 -9.64
C ALA A 420 13.24 1.31 -9.57
N ARG A 421 14.06 2.28 -9.95
CA ARG A 421 15.51 2.16 -9.85
C ARG A 421 15.98 1.97 -8.42
N GLU A 422 15.56 2.87 -7.51
CA GLU A 422 15.90 2.75 -6.08
C GLU A 422 15.45 1.41 -5.49
N LEU A 423 14.27 0.93 -5.89
CA LEU A 423 13.74 -0.33 -5.39
C LEU A 423 14.51 -1.52 -5.93
N PHE A 424 14.89 -1.52 -7.20
CA PHE A 424 15.68 -2.59 -7.80
C PHE A 424 17.11 -2.63 -7.22
N ASP A 425 17.75 -1.47 -7.03
CA ASP A 425 19.04 -1.38 -6.34
C ASP A 425 18.94 -1.93 -4.90
N LYS A 426 17.82 -1.66 -4.20
CA LYS A 426 17.57 -2.19 -2.86
C LYS A 426 17.32 -3.70 -2.86
N LEU A 427 16.64 -4.24 -3.86
CA LEU A 427 16.47 -5.68 -4.03
C LEU A 427 17.81 -6.38 -4.28
N ASP A 428 18.71 -5.77 -5.05
CA ASP A 428 20.08 -6.29 -5.22
C ASP A 428 20.89 -6.24 -3.91
N GLU A 429 20.75 -5.16 -3.14
CA GLU A 429 21.38 -5.05 -1.82
C GLU A 429 20.92 -6.18 -0.87
N VAL A 430 19.61 -6.40 -0.73
CA VAL A 430 19.07 -7.39 0.21
C VAL A 430 19.31 -8.84 -0.24
N THR A 431 19.47 -9.07 -1.55
CA THR A 431 19.76 -10.41 -2.10
C THR A 431 21.25 -10.65 -2.27
N GLY A 432 22.09 -9.61 -2.23
CA GLY A 432 23.52 -9.69 -2.51
C GLY A 432 23.80 -10.04 -3.98
N THR A 433 22.93 -9.62 -4.92
CA THR A 433 23.04 -9.90 -6.35
C THR A 433 23.09 -8.60 -7.16
N GLY A 434 23.20 -8.65 -8.47
CA GLY A 434 23.05 -7.55 -9.40
C GLY A 434 21.94 -7.83 -10.43
N ILE A 435 21.05 -8.80 -10.13
CA ILE A 435 20.05 -9.30 -11.07
C ILE A 435 19.02 -8.21 -11.40
N PHE A 436 18.56 -7.47 -10.40
CA PHE A 436 17.46 -6.53 -10.54
C PHE A 436 17.91 -5.27 -11.31
N SER A 437 19.05 -4.69 -10.94
CA SER A 437 19.61 -3.53 -11.66
C SER A 437 19.99 -3.87 -13.10
N GLU A 438 20.52 -5.07 -13.35
CA GLU A 438 20.80 -5.53 -14.72
C GLU A 438 19.52 -5.63 -15.55
N ILE A 439 18.44 -6.18 -15.02
CA ILE A 439 17.13 -6.29 -15.69
C ILE A 439 16.57 -4.90 -15.97
N TYR A 440 16.66 -3.98 -15.01
CA TYR A 440 16.25 -2.58 -15.18
C TYR A 440 16.97 -1.94 -16.36
N ASP A 441 18.30 -2.00 -16.38
CA ASP A 441 19.15 -1.39 -17.41
C ASP A 441 18.90 -1.98 -18.80
N GLN A 442 18.56 -3.26 -18.88
CA GLN A 442 18.27 -3.94 -20.15
C GLN A 442 16.89 -3.61 -20.71
N HIS A 443 15.89 -3.39 -19.87
CA HIS A 443 14.51 -3.40 -20.35
C HIS A 443 13.78 -2.05 -20.27
N VAL A 444 13.98 -1.23 -19.24
CA VAL A 444 13.15 -0.02 -19.04
C VAL A 444 13.26 0.98 -20.21
N ALA A 445 14.44 1.12 -20.79
CA ALA A 445 14.68 1.96 -21.97
C ALA A 445 14.55 1.21 -23.31
N SER A 446 14.28 -0.11 -23.27
CA SER A 446 14.08 -0.93 -24.48
C SER A 446 12.72 -0.66 -25.11
N ARG A 447 12.68 -0.66 -26.45
CA ARG A 447 11.42 -0.63 -27.22
C ARG A 447 10.83 -2.02 -27.42
N ASN A 448 11.58 -3.06 -27.07
CA ASN A 448 11.17 -4.44 -27.20
C ASN A 448 10.74 -4.99 -25.85
N PHE A 449 9.67 -5.77 -25.85
CA PHE A 449 9.27 -6.57 -24.70
C PHE A 449 10.42 -7.53 -24.30
N PRO A 450 10.61 -7.87 -23.00
CA PRO A 450 11.65 -8.81 -22.56
C PRO A 450 11.58 -10.15 -23.28
N ASP A 451 12.72 -10.63 -23.77
CA ASP A 451 12.82 -11.98 -24.36
C ASP A 451 12.75 -13.04 -23.26
N LEU A 452 11.71 -13.85 -23.30
CA LEU A 452 11.45 -14.93 -22.34
C LEU A 452 12.03 -16.29 -22.77
N ALA A 453 12.72 -16.38 -23.92
CA ALA A 453 13.16 -17.67 -24.46
C ALA A 453 14.07 -18.45 -23.47
N GLN A 454 15.04 -17.80 -22.85
CA GLN A 454 15.91 -18.44 -21.86
C GLN A 454 15.17 -18.78 -20.57
N THR A 455 14.26 -17.93 -20.11
CA THR A 455 13.43 -18.18 -18.93
C THR A 455 12.50 -19.36 -19.17
N TYR A 456 11.85 -19.43 -20.33
CA TYR A 456 10.99 -20.57 -20.69
C TYR A 456 11.77 -21.87 -20.84
N LYS A 457 12.96 -21.81 -21.43
CA LYS A 457 13.85 -22.96 -21.49
C LYS A 457 14.22 -23.48 -20.08
N ALA A 458 14.54 -22.58 -19.16
CA ALA A 458 14.86 -22.95 -17.77
C ALA A 458 13.66 -23.57 -17.05
N LEU A 459 12.46 -23.12 -17.36
CA LEU A 459 11.19 -23.64 -16.84
C LEU A 459 10.68 -24.87 -17.60
N GLY A 460 11.34 -25.33 -18.67
CA GLY A 460 10.84 -26.40 -19.53
C GLY A 460 9.48 -26.10 -20.17
N ILE A 461 9.28 -24.83 -20.55
CA ILE A 461 8.09 -24.34 -21.21
C ILE A 461 8.37 -24.26 -22.72
N SER A 462 7.52 -24.86 -23.52
CA SER A 462 7.57 -24.80 -25.00
C SER A 462 6.22 -24.39 -25.58
N MET A 463 6.22 -23.92 -26.84
CA MET A 463 5.00 -23.59 -27.53
C MET A 463 4.35 -24.86 -28.11
N GLY A 464 3.09 -25.10 -27.75
CA GLY A 464 2.25 -26.17 -28.26
C GLY A 464 1.09 -25.66 -29.12
N THR A 465 0.28 -26.54 -29.65
CA THR A 465 -0.86 -26.18 -30.50
C THR A 465 -2.01 -25.50 -29.75
N GLY A 466 -2.09 -25.66 -28.41
CA GLY A 466 -3.16 -25.11 -27.59
C GLY A 466 -2.67 -24.11 -26.53
N GLY A 467 -1.47 -23.53 -26.72
CA GLY A 467 -0.80 -22.66 -25.76
C GLY A 467 0.57 -23.20 -25.41
N ILE A 468 0.96 -23.15 -24.13
CA ILE A 468 2.24 -23.69 -23.68
C ILE A 468 2.14 -25.14 -23.22
N GLU A 469 3.22 -25.89 -23.42
CA GLU A 469 3.42 -27.26 -22.96
C GLU A 469 4.59 -27.32 -21.98
N PHE A 470 4.58 -28.32 -21.10
CA PHE A 470 5.56 -28.47 -20.04
C PHE A 470 6.42 -29.72 -20.25
N SER A 471 7.72 -29.54 -20.14
CA SER A 471 8.67 -30.65 -20.09
C SER A 471 8.43 -31.52 -18.84
N ALA A 472 8.67 -32.83 -18.99
CA ALA A 472 8.68 -33.78 -17.88
C ALA A 472 10.06 -33.89 -17.19
N ASP A 473 11.04 -33.07 -17.57
CA ASP A 473 12.35 -33.06 -16.88
C ASP A 473 12.20 -32.60 -15.43
N ASP A 474 12.74 -33.40 -14.49
CA ASP A 474 12.58 -33.19 -13.05
C ASP A 474 13.16 -31.85 -12.58
N LYS A 475 14.25 -31.38 -13.18
CA LYS A 475 14.87 -30.10 -12.78
C LYS A 475 14.02 -28.91 -13.20
N GLU A 476 13.47 -28.98 -14.41
CA GLU A 476 12.58 -27.94 -14.96
C GLU A 476 11.22 -27.94 -14.23
N ALA A 477 10.66 -29.12 -13.98
CA ALA A 477 9.47 -29.28 -13.16
C ALA A 477 9.65 -28.70 -11.76
N LYS A 478 10.77 -29.05 -11.08
CA LYS A 478 11.09 -28.49 -9.76
C LYS A 478 11.13 -26.98 -9.74
N LEU A 479 11.64 -26.32 -10.81
CA LEU A 479 11.69 -24.87 -10.87
C LEU A 479 10.29 -24.26 -11.04
N ARG A 480 9.43 -24.87 -11.89
CA ARG A 480 8.02 -24.45 -12.04
C ARG A 480 7.26 -24.61 -10.73
N ASP A 481 7.42 -25.77 -10.09
CA ASP A 481 6.73 -26.10 -8.84
C ASP A 481 7.19 -25.15 -7.72
N ALA A 482 8.48 -24.85 -7.61
CA ALA A 482 9.00 -23.91 -6.63
C ALA A 482 8.42 -22.47 -6.78
N ILE A 483 7.92 -22.10 -7.95
CA ILE A 483 7.21 -20.83 -8.17
C ILE A 483 5.72 -20.95 -7.81
N MET A 484 5.08 -22.07 -8.15
CA MET A 484 3.63 -22.24 -8.06
C MET A 484 3.16 -23.00 -6.81
N ASP A 485 4.08 -23.61 -6.04
CA ASP A 485 3.70 -24.33 -4.84
C ASP A 485 3.41 -23.40 -3.66
N ALA A 486 2.42 -23.81 -2.87
CA ALA A 486 2.11 -23.15 -1.62
C ALA A 486 3.28 -23.30 -0.64
N GLY A 487 3.78 -22.17 -0.13
CA GLY A 487 4.51 -22.18 1.15
C GLY A 487 3.61 -22.73 2.27
N ALA A 488 4.16 -22.97 3.46
CA ALA A 488 3.35 -23.38 4.61
C ALA A 488 2.21 -22.36 4.83
N PRO A 489 0.94 -22.78 4.95
CA PRO A 489 -0.17 -21.87 5.14
C PRO A 489 0.01 -21.06 6.42
N VAL A 490 -0.20 -19.75 6.34
CA VAL A 490 -0.34 -18.90 7.51
C VAL A 490 -1.63 -19.32 8.21
N VAL A 491 -1.51 -19.84 9.42
CA VAL A 491 -2.67 -20.22 10.22
C VAL A 491 -3.44 -18.94 10.55
N SER A 492 -4.69 -18.83 10.10
CA SER A 492 -5.60 -17.80 10.59
C SER A 492 -5.76 -18.02 12.10
N GLU A 493 -5.47 -17.01 12.91
CA GLU A 493 -5.86 -17.05 14.32
C GLU A 493 -7.40 -17.04 14.36
N GLU A 494 -7.99 -18.23 14.46
CA GLU A 494 -9.41 -18.37 14.77
C GLU A 494 -9.63 -17.82 16.19
N ASN A 495 -10.52 -16.84 16.30
CA ASN A 495 -11.14 -16.42 17.56
C ASN A 495 -12.32 -17.30 17.90
#